data_328835a6b7e2c078c319047ef63fefb4
#
_entry.id   328835a6b7e2c078c319047ef63fefb4
#
_cell.length_a   1.000
_cell.length_b   1.000
_cell.length_c   1.000
_cell.angle_alpha   90.00
_cell.angle_beta   90.00
_cell.angle_gamma   90.00
#
_symmetry.space_group_name_H-M   'P 1'
#
loop_
_entity.id
_entity.type
_entity.pdbx_description
1 polymer ?
#
loop_
_entity_poly.entity_id
_entity_poly.type
_entity_poly.pdbx_seq_one_letter_code
_entity_poly.pdbx_strand_id
1 'polypeptide(L)'
;MAPALDELTVADSPEAWSALGFEVDGDTCVVGDVRIRLAGSDAGRGLTGWSLRDVDGTDLDGLATARSDRPPPSERPAHSNGIAALDHVVAITPALDRTVAVLEEAGLDLRRIREEPTPAGAPRQAFFRLGSTILEVVQEPPEAIERGGGEDRPAFFWGLAFVAPDIDATVAGLGDRVSEVRPAVQPGRRIATLRRSAGLAVPVALITPRSH
;
A
#
# COMPACT_ATOMS: atom_id res chain seq x y z
N MET A 1 -6.04 -21.05 -5.60
CA MET A 1 -5.54 -19.94 -6.45
C MET A 1 -4.55 -19.15 -5.63
N ALA A 2 -3.69 -18.31 -6.24
CA ALA A 2 -2.81 -17.46 -5.44
C ALA A 2 -3.62 -16.36 -4.74
N PRO A 3 -3.26 -15.99 -3.50
CA PRO A 3 -3.92 -14.92 -2.77
C PRO A 3 -3.98 -13.60 -3.55
N ALA A 4 -5.12 -12.92 -3.45
CA ALA A 4 -5.34 -11.64 -4.09
C ALA A 4 -5.97 -10.64 -3.11
N LEU A 5 -5.54 -9.37 -3.20
CA LEU A 5 -6.09 -8.31 -2.39
C LEU A 5 -7.55 -8.03 -2.80
N ASP A 6 -8.45 -7.99 -1.82
CA ASP A 6 -9.84 -7.60 -2.02
C ASP A 6 -10.11 -6.19 -1.51
N GLU A 7 -9.79 -5.94 -0.25
CA GLU A 7 -10.09 -4.66 0.40
C GLU A 7 -8.96 -4.22 1.33
N LEU A 8 -8.72 -2.94 1.39
CA LEU A 8 -7.93 -2.27 2.42
C LEU A 8 -8.86 -1.52 3.37
N THR A 9 -8.54 -1.46 4.66
CA THR A 9 -9.24 -0.61 5.63
C THR A 9 -8.29 0.50 6.08
N VAL A 10 -8.65 1.75 5.83
CA VAL A 10 -7.89 2.94 6.23
C VAL A 10 -8.68 3.80 7.21
N ALA A 11 -7.97 4.38 8.17
CA ALA A 11 -8.54 5.25 9.20
C ALA A 11 -8.62 6.72 8.72
N ASP A 12 -9.02 6.92 7.48
CA ASP A 12 -9.29 8.21 6.89
C ASP A 12 -10.80 8.38 6.67
N SER A 13 -11.26 9.64 6.59
CA SER A 13 -12.66 9.91 6.27
C SER A 13 -12.93 9.92 4.76
N PRO A 14 -14.16 9.58 4.33
CA PRO A 14 -14.60 9.70 2.94
C PRO A 14 -14.36 11.08 2.33
N GLU A 15 -14.61 12.15 3.11
CA GLU A 15 -14.45 13.52 2.67
C GLU A 15 -13.00 13.87 2.34
N ALA A 16 -12.04 13.36 3.12
CA ALA A 16 -10.61 13.61 2.88
C ALA A 16 -10.16 12.99 1.54
N TRP A 17 -10.66 11.80 1.21
CA TRP A 17 -10.37 11.14 -0.07
C TRP A 17 -11.07 11.83 -1.23
N SER A 18 -12.36 12.19 -1.09
CA SER A 18 -13.11 12.94 -2.11
C SER A 18 -12.47 14.30 -2.42
N ALA A 19 -11.95 15.00 -1.39
CA ALA A 19 -11.26 16.27 -1.56
C ALA A 19 -9.95 16.16 -2.36
N LEU A 20 -9.39 14.95 -2.48
CA LEU A 20 -8.23 14.65 -3.32
C LEU A 20 -8.63 14.16 -4.72
N GLY A 21 -9.91 14.16 -5.06
CA GLY A 21 -10.42 13.77 -6.37
C GLY A 21 -10.62 12.27 -6.56
N PHE A 22 -10.65 11.49 -5.47
CA PHE A 22 -11.12 10.11 -5.54
C PHE A 22 -12.66 10.06 -5.64
N GLU A 23 -13.17 9.16 -6.44
CA GLU A 23 -14.60 8.83 -6.45
C GLU A 23 -14.89 7.92 -5.25
N VAL A 24 -15.78 8.36 -4.36
CA VAL A 24 -16.13 7.66 -3.12
C VAL A 24 -17.63 7.45 -3.07
N ASP A 25 -18.06 6.21 -2.85
CA ASP A 25 -19.46 5.83 -2.63
C ASP A 25 -19.64 5.37 -1.19
N GLY A 26 -20.39 6.16 -0.41
CA GLY A 26 -20.53 5.94 1.03
C GLY A 26 -19.17 6.00 1.74
N ASP A 27 -18.73 4.88 2.27
CA ASP A 27 -17.44 4.70 2.95
C ASP A 27 -16.40 3.95 2.10
N THR A 28 -16.68 3.74 0.82
CA THR A 28 -15.87 2.89 -0.05
C THR A 28 -15.35 3.65 -1.27
N CYS A 29 -14.06 3.53 -1.52
CA CYS A 29 -13.39 3.97 -2.75
C CYS A 29 -12.88 2.74 -3.50
N VAL A 30 -13.22 2.58 -4.78
CA VAL A 30 -12.71 1.47 -5.62
C VAL A 30 -11.61 2.00 -6.52
N VAL A 31 -10.39 1.49 -6.37
CA VAL A 31 -9.23 1.88 -7.18
C VAL A 31 -8.70 0.67 -7.94
N GLY A 32 -8.94 0.61 -9.24
CA GLY A 32 -8.65 -0.58 -10.05
C GLY A 32 -9.46 -1.80 -9.60
N ASP A 33 -8.77 -2.84 -9.12
CA ASP A 33 -9.38 -4.10 -8.66
C ASP A 33 -9.53 -4.18 -7.15
N VAL A 34 -9.26 -3.10 -6.40
CA VAL A 34 -9.20 -3.09 -4.94
C VAL A 34 -10.22 -2.13 -4.37
N ARG A 35 -10.92 -2.56 -3.33
CA ARG A 35 -11.78 -1.71 -2.49
C ARG A 35 -10.93 -1.08 -1.40
N ILE A 36 -11.19 0.17 -1.09
CA ILE A 36 -10.59 0.87 0.05
C ILE A 36 -11.73 1.36 0.92
N ARG A 37 -11.89 0.74 2.09
CA ARG A 37 -12.89 1.14 3.07
C ARG A 37 -12.31 2.26 3.93
N LEU A 38 -13.03 3.38 3.96
CA LEU A 38 -12.70 4.61 4.66
C LEU A 38 -13.42 4.61 6.02
N ALA A 39 -12.74 4.03 7.02
CA ALA A 39 -13.36 3.71 8.31
C ALA A 39 -13.40 4.89 9.30
N GLY A 40 -12.86 6.05 8.92
CA GLY A 40 -12.78 7.24 9.76
C GLY A 40 -11.67 7.16 10.83
N SER A 41 -11.38 8.29 11.45
CA SER A 41 -10.29 8.43 12.44
C SER A 41 -10.46 7.56 13.69
N ASP A 42 -11.69 7.17 14.03
CA ASP A 42 -11.98 6.35 15.20
C ASP A 42 -11.54 4.88 15.02
N ALA A 43 -11.31 4.45 13.77
CA ALA A 43 -10.83 3.10 13.44
C ALA A 43 -9.33 2.90 13.67
N GLY A 44 -8.60 3.94 14.12
CA GLY A 44 -7.17 3.87 14.36
C GLY A 44 -6.39 4.93 13.59
N ARG A 45 -5.27 4.54 12.99
CA ARG A 45 -4.41 5.46 12.23
C ARG A 45 -3.81 4.79 11.00
N GLY A 46 -3.90 5.45 9.85
CA GLY A 46 -3.35 4.98 8.60
C GLY A 46 -4.04 3.74 8.08
N LEU A 47 -3.29 2.78 7.55
CA LEU A 47 -3.80 1.49 7.09
C LEU A 47 -3.94 0.55 8.29
N THR A 48 -5.17 0.13 8.61
CA THR A 48 -5.50 -0.63 9.82
C THR A 48 -5.75 -2.11 9.56
N GLY A 49 -5.94 -2.52 8.31
CA GLY A 49 -6.16 -3.92 7.96
C GLY A 49 -6.43 -4.12 6.48
N TRP A 50 -6.52 -5.38 6.10
CA TRP A 50 -6.90 -5.80 4.76
C TRP A 50 -7.73 -7.08 4.75
N SER A 51 -8.38 -7.35 3.62
CA SER A 51 -8.94 -8.67 3.34
C SER A 51 -8.35 -9.27 2.07
N LEU A 52 -8.07 -10.55 2.12
CA LEU A 52 -7.46 -11.31 1.03
C LEU A 52 -8.41 -12.43 0.58
N ARG A 53 -8.50 -12.64 -0.73
CA ARG A 53 -9.10 -13.84 -1.33
C ARG A 53 -8.06 -14.95 -1.39
N ASP A 54 -8.51 -16.20 -1.31
CA ASP A 54 -7.68 -17.42 -1.48
C ASP A 54 -6.45 -17.49 -0.54
N VAL A 55 -6.51 -16.90 0.64
CA VAL A 55 -5.44 -16.96 1.64
C VAL A 55 -5.64 -18.14 2.60
N ASP A 56 -4.57 -18.86 2.94
CA ASP A 56 -4.64 -20.06 3.79
C ASP A 56 -4.71 -19.74 5.29
N GLY A 57 -4.29 -18.56 5.70
CA GLY A 57 -4.30 -18.10 7.10
C GLY A 57 -4.65 -16.62 7.25
N THR A 58 -4.87 -16.19 8.48
CA THR A 58 -5.12 -14.78 8.83
C THR A 58 -4.13 -14.22 9.84
N ASP A 59 -3.27 -15.07 10.39
CA ASP A 59 -2.14 -14.65 11.23
C ASP A 59 -0.91 -14.43 10.33
N LEU A 60 -0.74 -13.21 9.87
CA LEU A 60 0.31 -12.80 8.94
C LEU A 60 1.33 -11.89 9.62
N ASP A 61 2.00 -12.39 10.67
CA ASP A 61 3.03 -11.67 11.43
C ASP A 61 2.54 -10.30 11.95
N GLY A 62 1.28 -10.24 12.44
CA GLY A 62 0.67 -9.03 12.98
C GLY A 62 -0.02 -8.12 11.97
N LEU A 63 0.05 -8.40 10.67
CA LEU A 63 -0.75 -7.70 9.66
C LEU A 63 -2.22 -8.12 9.80
N ALA A 64 -3.07 -7.22 10.30
CA ALA A 64 -4.48 -7.49 10.55
C ALA A 64 -5.20 -7.92 9.27
N THR A 65 -5.47 -9.22 9.15
CA THR A 65 -5.94 -9.89 7.93
C THR A 65 -7.31 -10.52 8.15
N ALA A 66 -8.22 -10.32 7.19
CA ALA A 66 -9.47 -11.03 7.07
C ALA A 66 -9.50 -11.85 5.77
N ARG A 67 -10.26 -12.96 5.75
CA ARG A 67 -10.57 -13.67 4.50
C ARG A 67 -11.74 -13.01 3.78
N SER A 68 -11.71 -13.04 2.46
CA SER A 68 -12.79 -12.58 1.60
C SER A 68 -13.13 -13.61 0.54
N ASP A 69 -14.43 -13.86 0.39
CA ASP A 69 -14.99 -14.64 -0.71
C ASP A 69 -15.67 -13.75 -1.77
N ARG A 70 -15.57 -12.42 -1.62
CA ARG A 70 -16.19 -11.47 -2.55
C ARG A 70 -15.46 -11.51 -3.91
N PRO A 71 -16.21 -11.46 -5.02
CA PRO A 71 -15.58 -11.28 -6.34
C PRO A 71 -14.88 -9.92 -6.42
N PRO A 72 -13.91 -9.77 -7.34
CA PRO A 72 -13.36 -8.44 -7.65
C PRO A 72 -14.46 -7.42 -7.97
N PRO A 73 -14.22 -6.10 -7.75
CA PRO A 73 -15.16 -5.07 -8.14
C PRO A 73 -15.54 -5.19 -9.63
N SER A 74 -16.84 -5.12 -9.92
CA SER A 74 -17.35 -5.10 -11.30
C SER A 74 -17.20 -3.73 -11.96
N GLU A 75 -17.25 -2.68 -11.14
CA GLU A 75 -17.10 -1.29 -11.58
C GLU A 75 -15.74 -0.74 -11.16
N ARG A 76 -15.14 0.04 -12.04
CA ARG A 76 -13.87 0.73 -11.82
C ARG A 76 -14.08 2.20 -12.17
N PRO A 77 -14.53 3.02 -11.21
CA PRO A 77 -14.81 4.43 -11.45
C PRO A 77 -13.54 5.17 -11.87
N ALA A 78 -13.70 6.14 -12.74
CA ALA A 78 -12.64 7.06 -13.10
C ALA A 78 -12.54 8.13 -12.03
N HIS A 79 -11.34 8.29 -11.44
CA HIS A 79 -11.07 9.31 -10.45
C HIS A 79 -10.66 10.63 -11.14
N SER A 80 -11.21 11.77 -10.69
CA SER A 80 -10.90 13.08 -11.26
C SER A 80 -9.44 13.49 -11.10
N ASN A 81 -8.72 12.89 -10.14
CA ASN A 81 -7.28 13.05 -9.93
C ASN A 81 -6.41 12.23 -10.90
N GLY A 82 -7.01 11.42 -11.79
CA GLY A 82 -6.30 10.61 -12.79
C GLY A 82 -5.64 9.35 -12.25
N ILE A 83 -5.84 8.98 -10.99
CA ILE A 83 -5.35 7.72 -10.42
C ILE A 83 -6.11 6.54 -11.02
N ALA A 84 -5.39 5.49 -11.45
CA ALA A 84 -5.96 4.38 -12.20
C ALA A 84 -5.97 3.03 -11.46
N ALA A 85 -5.01 2.79 -10.57
CA ALA A 85 -4.88 1.51 -9.88
C ALA A 85 -4.06 1.64 -8.60
N LEU A 86 -4.13 0.63 -7.73
CA LEU A 86 -3.20 0.43 -6.63
C LEU A 86 -1.96 -0.33 -7.16
N ASP A 87 -0.77 0.26 -7.07
CA ASP A 87 0.49 -0.38 -7.48
C ASP A 87 0.99 -1.36 -6.40
N HIS A 88 1.09 -0.86 -5.17
CA HIS A 88 1.53 -1.69 -4.03
C HIS A 88 1.05 -1.18 -2.68
N VAL A 89 0.97 -2.11 -1.74
CA VAL A 89 0.82 -1.88 -0.30
C VAL A 89 2.19 -2.05 0.33
N VAL A 90 2.54 -1.17 1.27
CA VAL A 90 3.80 -1.26 2.01
C VAL A 90 3.53 -1.72 3.44
N ALA A 91 4.22 -2.78 3.85
CA ALA A 91 4.35 -3.20 5.24
C ALA A 91 5.80 -3.04 5.70
N ILE A 92 6.01 -2.77 6.98
CA ILE A 92 7.32 -2.66 7.60
C ILE A 92 7.46 -3.77 8.65
N THR A 93 8.64 -4.36 8.72
CA THR A 93 8.95 -5.41 9.71
C THR A 93 10.34 -5.22 10.30
N PRO A 94 10.54 -5.53 11.59
CA PRO A 94 11.87 -5.63 12.17
C PRO A 94 12.61 -6.91 11.76
N ALA A 95 11.89 -7.99 11.33
CA ALA A 95 12.45 -9.31 11.04
C ALA A 95 11.95 -9.84 9.69
N LEU A 96 12.61 -9.43 8.58
CA LEU A 96 12.14 -9.72 7.22
C LEU A 96 12.00 -11.23 6.96
N ASP A 97 12.97 -12.05 7.37
CA ASP A 97 12.96 -13.49 7.08
C ASP A 97 11.80 -14.20 7.79
N ARG A 98 11.47 -13.80 9.03
CA ARG A 98 10.30 -14.30 9.76
C ARG A 98 9.01 -13.92 9.02
N THR A 99 8.86 -12.64 8.67
CA THR A 99 7.66 -12.16 7.97
C THR A 99 7.50 -12.86 6.61
N VAL A 100 8.60 -13.03 5.86
CA VAL A 100 8.58 -13.76 4.58
C VAL A 100 8.09 -15.18 4.76
N ALA A 101 8.64 -15.93 5.74
CA ALA A 101 8.24 -17.30 5.99
C ALA A 101 6.75 -17.43 6.32
N VAL A 102 6.22 -16.55 7.18
CA VAL A 102 4.79 -16.53 7.55
C VAL A 102 3.90 -16.24 6.33
N LEU A 103 4.30 -15.29 5.49
CA LEU A 103 3.53 -14.93 4.29
C LEU A 103 3.54 -16.06 3.23
N GLU A 104 4.67 -16.75 3.05
CA GLU A 104 4.77 -17.91 2.15
C GLU A 104 3.93 -19.09 2.67
N GLU A 105 3.95 -19.36 3.99
CA GLU A 105 3.11 -20.40 4.61
C GLU A 105 1.61 -20.12 4.41
N ALA A 106 1.20 -18.85 4.40
CA ALA A 106 -0.17 -18.45 4.08
C ALA A 106 -0.50 -18.46 2.57
N GLY A 107 0.43 -18.90 1.73
CA GLY A 107 0.24 -19.07 0.29
C GLY A 107 0.55 -17.84 -0.57
N LEU A 108 1.11 -16.77 0.01
CA LEU A 108 1.47 -15.59 -0.77
C LEU A 108 2.65 -15.89 -1.71
N ASP A 109 2.57 -15.38 -2.95
CA ASP A 109 3.54 -15.60 -4.02
C ASP A 109 4.73 -14.63 -3.91
N LEU A 110 5.83 -15.10 -3.27
CA LEU A 110 7.09 -14.34 -3.20
C LEU A 110 7.71 -14.22 -4.59
N ARG A 111 7.93 -13.00 -5.05
CA ARG A 111 8.50 -12.71 -6.37
C ARG A 111 9.99 -12.40 -6.33
N ARG A 112 10.43 -11.72 -5.29
CA ARG A 112 11.82 -11.30 -5.16
C ARG A 112 12.11 -10.81 -3.75
N ILE A 113 13.34 -11.06 -3.29
CA ILE A 113 13.97 -10.32 -2.20
C ILE A 113 15.05 -9.43 -2.82
N ARG A 114 15.09 -8.19 -2.39
CA ARG A 114 16.15 -7.23 -2.72
C ARG A 114 17.06 -7.11 -1.50
N GLU A 115 18.34 -7.37 -1.70
CA GLU A 115 19.37 -7.34 -0.65
C GLU A 115 20.14 -6.01 -0.62
N GLU A 116 19.95 -5.14 -1.63
CA GLU A 116 20.64 -3.85 -1.66
C GLU A 116 19.85 -2.79 -0.89
N PRO A 117 20.53 -1.98 -0.08
CA PRO A 117 19.89 -0.89 0.65
C PRO A 117 19.16 0.09 -0.27
N THR A 118 18.02 0.58 0.18
CA THR A 118 17.30 1.65 -0.51
C THR A 118 17.89 3.02 -0.17
N PRO A 119 17.66 4.05 -1.01
CA PRO A 119 18.04 5.43 -0.68
C PRO A 119 17.38 5.94 0.62
N ALA A 120 16.27 5.35 1.05
CA ALA A 120 15.58 5.66 2.30
C ALA A 120 16.14 4.91 3.52
N GLY A 121 17.21 4.10 3.35
CA GLY A 121 17.90 3.40 4.43
C GLY A 121 17.35 2.02 4.78
N ALA A 122 16.31 1.53 4.11
CA ALA A 122 15.85 0.16 4.32
C ALA A 122 16.90 -0.83 3.79
N PRO A 123 17.43 -1.76 4.61
CA PRO A 123 18.50 -2.66 4.19
C PRO A 123 18.03 -3.70 3.18
N ARG A 124 16.83 -4.24 3.35
CA ARG A 124 16.25 -5.34 2.54
C ARG A 124 14.77 -5.12 2.28
N GLN A 125 14.27 -5.68 1.18
CA GLN A 125 12.84 -5.64 0.83
C GLN A 125 12.41 -6.96 0.20
N ALA A 126 11.20 -7.44 0.53
CA ALA A 126 10.56 -8.56 -0.14
C ALA A 126 9.30 -8.11 -0.89
N PHE A 127 9.03 -8.73 -2.03
CA PHE A 127 7.92 -8.36 -2.91
C PHE A 127 7.06 -9.59 -3.18
N PHE A 128 5.79 -9.52 -2.79
CA PHE A 128 4.80 -10.57 -3.01
C PHE A 128 3.74 -10.09 -4.01
N ARG A 129 3.25 -11.02 -4.84
CA ARG A 129 2.14 -10.73 -5.74
C ARG A 129 0.81 -11.00 -5.05
N LEU A 130 -0.11 -10.04 -5.15
CA LEU A 130 -1.49 -10.12 -4.66
C LEU A 130 -2.47 -9.76 -5.78
N GLY A 131 -2.62 -10.67 -6.77
CA GLY A 131 -3.39 -10.38 -7.98
C GLY A 131 -2.71 -9.31 -8.84
N SER A 132 -3.37 -8.17 -9.07
CA SER A 132 -2.83 -7.02 -9.81
C SER A 132 -1.91 -6.13 -8.97
N THR A 133 -1.92 -6.29 -7.65
CA THR A 133 -1.19 -5.47 -6.67
C THR A 133 0.05 -6.21 -6.16
N ILE A 134 1.01 -5.48 -5.62
CA ILE A 134 2.19 -6.01 -4.92
C ILE A 134 2.08 -5.66 -3.43
N LEU A 135 2.45 -6.60 -2.56
CA LEU A 135 2.86 -6.29 -1.19
C LEU A 135 4.37 -6.09 -1.19
N GLU A 136 4.82 -4.92 -0.76
CA GLU A 136 6.21 -4.61 -0.49
C GLU A 136 6.44 -4.69 1.02
N VAL A 137 7.25 -5.65 1.47
CA VAL A 137 7.67 -5.78 2.87
C VAL A 137 9.05 -5.19 3.03
N VAL A 138 9.17 -4.17 3.85
CA VAL A 138 10.39 -3.38 4.05
C VAL A 138 10.99 -3.71 5.41
N GLN A 139 12.24 -4.11 5.46
CA GLN A 139 12.96 -4.29 6.73
C GLN A 139 13.31 -2.93 7.33
N GLU A 140 13.05 -2.77 8.63
CA GLU A 140 13.50 -1.60 9.38
C GLU A 140 15.04 -1.50 9.38
N PRO A 141 15.60 -0.29 9.37
CA PRO A 141 17.04 -0.10 9.65
C PRO A 141 17.38 -0.57 11.07
N PRO A 142 18.63 -1.07 11.31
CA PRO A 142 19.04 -1.58 12.63
C PRO A 142 18.76 -0.62 13.79
N GLU A 143 19.01 0.68 13.58
CA GLU A 143 18.78 1.69 14.62
C GLU A 143 17.29 1.89 14.96
N ALA A 144 16.39 1.60 14.00
CA ALA A 144 14.94 1.64 14.23
C ALA A 144 14.49 0.39 14.98
N ILE A 145 15.07 -0.77 14.67
CA ILE A 145 14.81 -2.04 15.38
C ILE A 145 15.21 -1.91 16.85
N GLU A 146 16.42 -1.42 17.13
CA GLU A 146 16.91 -1.22 18.50
C GLU A 146 16.02 -0.26 19.30
N ARG A 147 15.70 0.91 18.73
CA ARG A 147 14.81 1.91 19.37
C ARG A 147 13.40 1.39 19.59
N GLY A 148 12.93 0.51 18.73
CA GLY A 148 11.60 -0.07 18.78
C GLY A 148 11.44 -1.23 19.78
N GLY A 149 12.52 -1.73 20.37
CA GLY A 149 12.47 -2.84 21.34
C GLY A 149 12.83 -4.20 20.76
N GLY A 150 13.51 -4.24 19.61
CA GLY A 150 14.07 -5.47 19.03
C GLY A 150 13.25 -6.08 17.88
N GLU A 151 13.67 -7.27 17.46
CA GLU A 151 13.11 -7.97 16.29
C GLU A 151 11.82 -8.74 16.58
N ASP A 152 11.48 -8.96 17.85
CA ASP A 152 10.30 -9.75 18.25
C ASP A 152 8.96 -9.04 17.99
N ARG A 153 8.99 -7.76 17.63
CA ARG A 153 7.79 -6.99 17.26
C ARG A 153 7.19 -7.52 15.95
N PRO A 154 5.86 -7.51 15.83
CA PRO A 154 5.19 -7.88 14.58
C PRO A 154 5.46 -6.88 13.45
N ALA A 155 5.18 -7.29 12.23
CA ALA A 155 5.07 -6.41 11.10
C ALA A 155 3.84 -5.49 11.25
N PHE A 156 3.87 -4.35 10.54
CA PHE A 156 2.75 -3.41 10.52
C PHE A 156 2.61 -2.76 9.14
N PHE A 157 1.41 -2.34 8.81
CA PHE A 157 1.15 -1.59 7.59
C PHE A 157 1.72 -0.18 7.67
N TRP A 158 2.30 0.27 6.55
CA TRP A 158 2.88 1.60 6.45
C TRP A 158 2.09 2.52 5.54
N GLY A 159 1.92 2.15 4.26
CA GLY A 159 1.32 3.06 3.28
C GLY A 159 0.96 2.41 1.96
N LEU A 160 0.56 3.24 1.02
CA LEU A 160 0.03 2.85 -0.27
C LEU A 160 0.77 3.57 -1.40
N ALA A 161 0.89 2.92 -2.55
CA ALA A 161 1.30 3.58 -3.77
C ALA A 161 0.26 3.36 -4.89
N PHE A 162 -0.17 4.45 -5.52
CA PHE A 162 -1.14 4.43 -6.60
C PHE A 162 -0.49 4.72 -7.95
N VAL A 163 -1.00 4.08 -8.98
CA VAL A 163 -0.61 4.34 -10.37
C VAL A 163 -1.27 5.62 -10.85
N ALA A 164 -0.46 6.60 -11.24
CA ALA A 164 -0.86 7.81 -11.92
C ALA A 164 -0.27 7.76 -13.36
N PRO A 165 -1.06 7.40 -14.38
CA PRO A 165 -0.59 7.30 -15.78
C PRO A 165 -0.01 8.61 -16.29
N ASP A 166 -0.65 9.74 -15.98
CA ASP A 166 -0.13 11.09 -16.19
C ASP A 166 0.18 11.72 -14.82
N ILE A 167 1.36 11.39 -14.28
CA ILE A 167 1.77 11.87 -12.94
C ILE A 167 1.91 13.40 -12.91
N ASP A 168 2.27 14.04 -14.04
CA ASP A 168 2.46 15.48 -14.09
C ASP A 168 1.10 16.21 -14.00
N ALA A 169 0.08 15.73 -14.73
CA ALA A 169 -1.27 16.25 -14.62
C ALA A 169 -1.87 16.01 -13.23
N THR A 170 -1.67 14.81 -12.65
CA THR A 170 -2.13 14.47 -11.31
C THR A 170 -1.51 15.40 -10.25
N VAL A 171 -0.18 15.62 -10.30
CA VAL A 171 0.54 16.49 -9.37
C VAL A 171 0.10 17.95 -9.54
N ALA A 172 -0.08 18.42 -10.76
CA ALA A 172 -0.58 19.77 -11.03
C ALA A 172 -1.98 19.98 -10.42
N GLY A 173 -2.88 19.00 -10.54
CA GLY A 173 -4.23 19.07 -9.95
C GLY A 173 -4.24 19.03 -8.42
N LEU A 174 -3.29 18.32 -7.79
CA LEU A 174 -3.17 18.25 -6.34
C LEU A 174 -2.46 19.46 -5.72
N GLY A 175 -1.66 20.19 -6.47
CA GLY A 175 -0.99 21.43 -6.04
C GLY A 175 -0.03 21.20 -4.86
N ASP A 176 -0.16 22.01 -3.81
CA ASP A 176 0.72 22.00 -2.64
C ASP A 176 0.53 20.77 -1.71
N ARG A 177 -0.49 19.93 -1.97
CA ARG A 177 -0.78 18.70 -1.24
C ARG A 177 0.12 17.52 -1.63
N VAL A 178 0.98 17.69 -2.63
CA VAL A 178 1.89 16.65 -3.13
C VAL A 178 3.31 17.20 -3.28
N SER A 179 4.30 16.32 -3.25
CA SER A 179 5.70 16.69 -3.52
C SER A 179 5.93 16.87 -5.02
N GLU A 180 7.08 17.44 -5.38
CA GLU A 180 7.57 17.40 -6.75
C GLU A 180 7.77 15.97 -7.22
N VAL A 181 7.61 15.77 -8.53
CA VAL A 181 7.88 14.49 -9.19
C VAL A 181 9.40 14.27 -9.26
N ARG A 182 9.85 13.07 -8.90
CA ARG A 182 11.24 12.66 -8.92
C ARG A 182 11.39 11.25 -9.50
N PRO A 183 12.60 10.82 -9.91
CA PRO A 183 12.85 9.43 -10.26
C PRO A 183 12.50 8.49 -9.08
N ALA A 184 11.83 7.37 -9.39
CA ALA A 184 11.59 6.31 -8.40
C ALA A 184 12.82 5.41 -8.25
N VAL A 185 12.85 4.58 -7.20
CA VAL A 185 13.89 3.55 -7.02
C VAL A 185 13.87 2.54 -8.18
N GLN A 186 12.70 2.28 -8.73
CA GLN A 186 12.54 1.42 -9.90
C GLN A 186 12.93 2.20 -11.17
N PRO A 187 13.90 1.71 -11.97
CA PRO A 187 14.35 2.38 -13.18
C PRO A 187 13.20 2.70 -14.14
N GLY A 188 13.22 3.87 -14.74
CA GLY A 188 12.23 4.33 -15.70
C GLY A 188 10.89 4.79 -15.11
N ARG A 189 10.68 4.64 -13.80
CA ARG A 189 9.49 5.15 -13.13
C ARG A 189 9.74 6.48 -12.44
N ARG A 190 8.67 7.27 -12.26
CA ARG A 190 8.67 8.54 -11.52
C ARG A 190 7.69 8.43 -10.35
N ILE A 191 7.98 9.15 -9.27
CA ILE A 191 7.22 9.10 -8.02
C ILE A 191 7.01 10.51 -7.45
N ALA A 192 5.86 10.73 -6.84
CA ALA A 192 5.56 11.86 -5.97
C ALA A 192 4.86 11.35 -4.71
N THR A 193 4.92 12.07 -3.61
CA THR A 193 4.35 11.64 -2.32
C THR A 193 3.37 12.68 -1.82
N LEU A 194 2.19 12.28 -1.36
CA LEU A 194 1.25 13.17 -0.72
C LEU A 194 1.87 13.73 0.57
N ARG A 195 1.68 15.03 0.77
CA ARG A 195 2.12 15.74 1.98
C ARG A 195 1.07 15.62 3.06
N ARG A 196 1.43 15.98 4.29
CA ARG A 196 0.48 16.06 5.40
C ARG A 196 -0.68 17.01 5.13
N SER A 197 -0.45 18.05 4.33
CA SER A 197 -1.49 18.99 3.86
C SER A 197 -2.57 18.35 3.00
N ALA A 198 -2.36 17.12 2.50
CA ALA A 198 -3.39 16.34 1.83
C ALA A 198 -4.50 15.84 2.77
N GLY A 199 -4.26 15.85 4.09
CA GLY A 199 -5.25 15.47 5.10
C GLY A 199 -5.44 13.98 5.34
N LEU A 200 -4.63 13.11 4.70
CA LEU A 200 -4.68 11.66 4.93
C LEU A 200 -3.79 11.24 6.10
N ALA A 201 -4.26 10.29 6.90
CA ALA A 201 -3.46 9.61 7.93
C ALA A 201 -2.61 8.50 7.35
N VAL A 202 -3.05 7.86 6.25
CA VAL A 202 -2.26 6.86 5.54
C VAL A 202 -1.24 7.56 4.63
N PRO A 203 0.07 7.21 4.70
CA PRO A 203 1.06 7.68 3.73
C PRO A 203 0.73 7.17 2.31
N VAL A 204 0.74 8.07 1.34
CA VAL A 204 0.42 7.75 -0.06
C VAL A 204 1.50 8.26 -0.99
N ALA A 205 1.96 7.40 -1.89
CA ALA A 205 2.79 7.74 -3.03
C ALA A 205 2.00 7.60 -4.34
N LEU A 206 2.35 8.42 -5.33
CA LEU A 206 1.89 8.35 -6.71
C LEU A 206 3.06 7.88 -7.56
N ILE A 207 2.85 6.93 -8.45
CA ILE A 207 3.93 6.35 -9.25
C ILE A 207 3.46 6.13 -10.68
N THR A 208 4.34 6.35 -11.66
CA THR A 208 4.00 6.06 -13.06
C THR A 208 3.80 4.56 -13.31
N PRO A 209 3.06 4.14 -14.34
CA PRO A 209 2.93 2.72 -14.70
C PRO A 209 4.28 2.05 -14.90
N ARG A 210 4.31 0.71 -14.81
CA ARG A 210 5.49 -0.09 -15.22
C ARG A 210 5.58 -0.05 -16.74
N SER A 211 6.81 0.20 -17.25
CA SER A 211 7.07 -0.03 -18.68
C SER A 211 7.02 -1.53 -18.96
N HIS A 212 6.29 -1.91 -19.96
CA HIS A 212 6.24 -3.29 -20.48
C HIS A 212 7.48 -3.62 -21.29
#